data_a3bf87c1e014a1548cda07f4fb53bb77
#
_entry.id   a3bf87c1e014a1548cda07f4fb53bb77
#
_cell.length_a   1.000
_cell.length_b   1.000
_cell.length_c   1.000
_cell.angle_alpha   90.00
_cell.angle_beta   90.00
_cell.angle_gamma   90.00
#
_symmetry.space_group_name_H-M   'P 1'
#
loop_
_entity.id
_entity.type
_entity.pdbx_description
1 polymer ?
#
loop_
_entity_poly.entity_id
_entity_poly.type
_entity_poly.pdbx_seq_one_letter_code
_entity_poly.pdbx_strand_id
1 'polypeptide(L)'
;PSIADAISDLLRSNGEVDTPDRKGFKSGIYGNPSNEYQVYMRKNVQGIIPQSHSFAHHCKEKVHCFEKLLAYYPIRNKRIDGKEREKWGIHQRGLTVLDAQSIAPTITNMPDDYLHYQEPRIMTVRECARIQSFPDWYEFKSKYTTGGQMRKIEVPRYSQVGNAIPPLFAQQAGLVLKEML
;
A
#
# COMPACT_ATOMS: atom_id res chain seq x y z
N PRO A 1 13.44 -7.17 1.71
CA PRO A 1 12.69 -6.82 2.91
C PRO A 1 11.35 -7.52 2.95
N SER A 2 10.85 -7.81 4.15
CA SER A 2 9.48 -8.24 4.40
C SER A 2 8.49 -7.07 4.21
N ILE A 3 7.19 -7.35 4.30
CA ILE A 3 6.17 -6.29 4.27
C ILE A 3 6.36 -5.34 5.46
N ALA A 4 6.58 -5.87 6.66
CA ALA A 4 6.85 -5.04 7.84
C ALA A 4 8.11 -4.19 7.69
N ASP A 5 9.20 -4.76 7.16
CA ASP A 5 10.41 -3.99 6.87
C ASP A 5 10.14 -2.81 5.92
N ALA A 6 9.24 -2.99 4.98
CA ALA A 6 8.93 -1.95 4.01
C ALA A 6 8.08 -0.81 4.59
N ILE A 7 7.11 -1.09 5.49
CA ILE A 7 6.06 -0.14 5.82
C ILE A 7 5.73 0.02 7.31
N SER A 8 6.48 -0.59 8.25
CA SER A 8 6.17 -0.48 9.68
C SER A 8 6.34 0.94 10.25
N ASP A 9 7.07 1.81 9.59
CA ASP A 9 7.17 3.24 9.93
C ASP A 9 6.02 4.10 9.37
N LEU A 10 5.06 3.49 8.65
CA LEU A 10 3.88 4.13 8.06
C LEU A 10 2.56 3.77 8.77
N LEU A 11 2.64 3.17 9.96
CA LEU A 11 1.45 2.76 10.70
C LEU A 11 0.61 3.96 11.16
N ARG A 12 -0.70 3.77 11.15
CA ARG A 12 -1.67 4.74 11.67
C ARG A 12 -1.44 5.07 13.13
N SER A 13 -0.95 4.10 13.90
CA SER A 13 -0.60 4.26 15.32
C SER A 13 0.52 5.26 15.59
N ASN A 14 1.31 5.65 14.60
CA ASN A 14 2.32 6.71 14.73
C ASN A 14 1.71 8.10 14.86
N GLY A 15 0.43 8.26 14.51
CA GLY A 15 -0.35 9.49 14.59
C GLY A 15 -1.07 9.80 13.28
N GLU A 16 -2.06 10.69 13.38
CA GLU A 16 -2.89 11.11 12.26
C GLU A 16 -2.96 12.62 12.14
N VAL A 17 -2.96 13.10 10.91
CA VAL A 17 -3.16 14.51 10.55
C VAL A 17 -4.16 14.61 9.39
N ASP A 18 -4.66 15.81 9.10
CA ASP A 18 -5.45 16.03 7.90
C ASP A 18 -4.58 15.82 6.65
N THR A 19 -5.11 15.08 5.68
CA THR A 19 -4.38 14.82 4.43
C THR A 19 -4.15 16.12 3.66
N PRO A 20 -2.90 16.47 3.31
CA PRO A 20 -2.60 17.75 2.64
C PRO A 20 -3.28 17.91 1.28
N ASP A 21 -3.49 16.82 0.56
CA ASP A 21 -3.95 16.80 -0.84
C ASP A 21 -5.29 16.10 -1.04
N ARG A 22 -6.03 15.81 0.05
CA ARG A 22 -7.35 15.17 -0.01
C ARG A 22 -8.25 15.63 1.14
N LYS A 23 -9.02 16.68 0.88
CA LYS A 23 -9.93 17.27 1.87
C LYS A 23 -10.88 16.21 2.48
N GLY A 24 -11.02 16.25 3.81
CA GLY A 24 -11.90 15.36 4.57
C GLY A 24 -11.32 13.95 4.85
N PHE A 25 -10.07 13.70 4.51
CA PHE A 25 -9.39 12.45 4.82
C PHE A 25 -8.22 12.68 5.78
N LYS A 26 -7.83 11.61 6.49
CA LYS A 26 -6.65 11.60 7.35
C LYS A 26 -5.47 10.92 6.66
N SER A 27 -4.27 11.36 6.97
CA SER A 27 -3.00 10.75 6.63
C SER A 27 -2.28 10.32 7.90
N GLY A 28 -1.51 9.25 7.84
CA GLY A 28 -0.55 8.93 8.89
C GLY A 28 0.67 9.85 8.85
N ILE A 29 1.39 9.90 9.94
CA ILE A 29 2.73 10.51 10.01
C ILE A 29 3.80 9.42 10.05
N TYR A 30 5.02 9.78 9.72
CA TYR A 30 6.15 8.87 9.83
C TYR A 30 6.43 8.49 11.29
N GLY A 31 6.55 7.18 11.54
CA GLY A 31 7.23 6.66 12.74
C GLY A 31 8.75 6.70 12.58
N ASN A 32 9.47 6.22 13.60
CA ASN A 32 10.90 6.04 13.51
C ASN A 32 11.25 4.90 12.53
N PRO A 33 12.21 5.07 11.62
CA PRO A 33 12.64 3.97 10.77
C PRO A 33 13.26 2.85 11.61
N SER A 34 12.87 1.61 11.35
CA SER A 34 13.30 0.42 12.09
C SER A 34 14.40 -0.38 11.39
N ASN A 35 14.74 -0.03 10.14
CA ASN A 35 15.73 -0.74 9.34
C ASN A 35 16.30 0.14 8.22
N GLU A 36 17.36 -0.36 7.57
CA GLU A 36 18.07 0.36 6.50
C GLU A 36 17.20 0.62 5.27
N TYR A 37 16.24 -0.25 4.96
CA TYR A 37 15.33 -0.06 3.83
C TYR A 37 14.46 1.18 4.04
N GLN A 38 13.88 1.37 5.22
CA GLN A 38 13.07 2.54 5.54
C GLN A 38 13.92 3.83 5.54
N VAL A 39 15.14 3.77 6.07
CA VAL A 39 16.09 4.88 6.01
C VAL A 39 16.40 5.25 4.54
N TYR A 40 16.67 4.26 3.70
CA TYR A 40 16.94 4.46 2.27
C TYR A 40 15.75 5.07 1.53
N MET A 41 14.53 4.55 1.77
CA MET A 41 13.31 5.06 1.13
C MET A 41 12.98 6.50 1.51
N ARG A 42 13.34 6.91 2.73
CA ARG A 42 13.12 8.27 3.26
C ARG A 42 14.26 9.25 2.96
N LYS A 43 15.30 8.79 2.29
CA LYS A 43 16.41 9.68 1.90
C LYS A 43 15.88 10.88 1.10
N ASN A 44 16.32 12.09 1.46
CA ASN A 44 15.92 13.36 0.86
C ASN A 44 14.44 13.75 1.09
N VAL A 45 13.72 13.11 2.00
CA VAL A 45 12.37 13.55 2.39
C VAL A 45 12.46 14.55 3.52
N GLN A 46 11.69 15.64 3.40
CA GLN A 46 11.51 16.62 4.46
C GLN A 46 10.07 16.56 4.99
N GLY A 47 9.92 16.80 6.30
CA GLY A 47 8.63 16.79 6.97
C GLY A 47 8.23 15.44 7.53
N ILE A 48 7.07 15.42 8.18
CA ILE A 48 6.58 14.26 8.95
C ILE A 48 5.43 13.52 8.26
N ILE A 49 4.87 14.07 7.17
CA ILE A 49 3.70 13.50 6.49
C ILE A 49 4.16 12.82 5.20
N PRO A 50 4.00 11.49 5.07
CA PRO A 50 4.31 10.80 3.83
C PRO A 50 3.39 11.23 2.70
N GLN A 51 3.93 11.51 1.53
CA GLN A 51 3.19 11.80 0.32
C GLN A 51 2.31 10.61 -0.10
N SER A 52 1.05 10.88 -0.50
CA SER A 52 0.09 9.85 -0.93
C SER A 52 -0.26 8.79 0.13
N HIS A 53 -0.19 9.14 1.41
CA HIS A 53 -0.46 8.25 2.55
C HIS A 53 -1.85 8.50 3.17
N SER A 54 -2.85 8.77 2.36
CA SER A 54 -4.23 9.00 2.81
C SER A 54 -4.95 7.69 3.13
N PHE A 55 -5.55 7.60 4.31
CA PHE A 55 -6.36 6.45 4.72
C PHE A 55 -7.72 6.48 4.03
N ALA A 56 -8.18 5.32 3.58
CA ALA A 56 -9.53 5.17 3.03
C ALA A 56 -10.58 5.19 4.16
N HIS A 57 -11.74 5.77 3.87
CA HIS A 57 -12.90 5.63 4.74
C HIS A 57 -13.58 4.29 4.47
N HIS A 58 -13.75 3.50 5.51
CA HIS A 58 -14.49 2.24 5.49
C HIS A 58 -15.73 2.35 6.36
N CYS A 59 -16.86 1.78 5.93
CA CYS A 59 -18.02 1.64 6.78
C CYS A 59 -17.73 0.67 7.93
N LYS A 60 -18.53 0.75 9.00
CA LYS A 60 -18.33 -0.05 10.23
C LYS A 60 -18.34 -1.55 9.95
N GLU A 61 -19.19 -2.01 9.06
CA GLU A 61 -19.33 -3.40 8.65
C GLU A 61 -18.04 -3.92 8.00
N LYS A 62 -17.44 -3.10 7.12
CA LYS A 62 -16.18 -3.43 6.44
C LYS A 62 -15.01 -3.47 7.44
N VAL A 63 -14.94 -2.52 8.37
CA VAL A 63 -13.92 -2.53 9.43
C VAL A 63 -14.05 -3.79 10.27
N HIS A 64 -15.26 -4.15 10.72
CA HIS A 64 -15.50 -5.36 11.49
C HIS A 64 -15.12 -6.64 10.73
N CYS A 65 -15.40 -6.71 9.43
CA CYS A 65 -14.93 -7.81 8.58
C CYS A 65 -13.39 -7.88 8.57
N PHE A 66 -12.71 -6.76 8.44
CA PHE A 66 -11.25 -6.69 8.46
C PHE A 66 -10.65 -7.11 9.80
N GLU A 67 -11.23 -6.67 10.91
CA GLU A 67 -10.84 -7.11 12.26
C GLU A 67 -10.95 -8.63 12.43
N LYS A 68 -12.06 -9.22 12.00
CA LYS A 68 -12.23 -10.69 12.00
C LYS A 68 -11.18 -11.40 11.16
N LEU A 69 -10.90 -10.90 9.97
CA LEU A 69 -9.87 -11.46 9.09
C LEU A 69 -8.47 -11.37 9.73
N LEU A 70 -8.13 -10.24 10.34
CA LEU A 70 -6.86 -10.07 11.03
C LEU A 70 -6.71 -11.02 12.23
N ALA A 71 -7.79 -11.26 12.97
CA ALA A 71 -7.78 -12.08 14.16
C ALA A 71 -7.82 -13.59 13.87
N TYR A 72 -8.58 -14.01 12.86
CA TYR A 72 -8.96 -15.43 12.72
C TYR A 72 -8.63 -16.06 11.37
N TYR A 73 -8.31 -15.28 10.31
CA TYR A 73 -7.98 -15.86 9.01
C TYR A 73 -6.55 -16.40 9.00
N PRO A 74 -6.36 -17.73 8.85
CA PRO A 74 -5.05 -18.35 9.08
C PRO A 74 -4.09 -18.23 7.91
N ILE A 75 -4.61 -17.99 6.69
CA ILE A 75 -3.80 -18.01 5.47
C ILE A 75 -3.47 -16.57 5.07
N ARG A 76 -2.20 -16.23 5.07
CA ARG A 76 -1.70 -14.90 4.69
C ARG A 76 -1.13 -14.90 3.26
N ASN A 77 -1.03 -13.74 2.66
CA ASN A 77 -0.48 -13.49 1.32
C ASN A 77 -1.12 -14.33 0.20
N LYS A 78 -2.27 -14.94 0.45
CA LYS A 78 -3.06 -15.66 -0.54
C LYS A 78 -4.41 -14.98 -0.72
N ARG A 79 -4.84 -14.88 -1.99
CA ARG A 79 -6.13 -14.26 -2.32
C ARG A 79 -7.29 -15.10 -1.81
N ILE A 80 -8.21 -14.46 -1.13
CA ILE A 80 -9.50 -15.00 -0.71
C ILE A 80 -10.50 -14.67 -1.82
N ASP A 81 -11.02 -15.66 -2.51
CA ASP A 81 -11.99 -15.52 -3.59
C ASP A 81 -13.06 -16.60 -3.56
N GLY A 82 -13.94 -16.67 -4.57
CA GLY A 82 -14.98 -17.67 -4.70
C GLY A 82 -15.84 -17.83 -3.44
N LYS A 83 -16.14 -19.08 -3.06
CA LYS A 83 -16.99 -19.43 -1.90
C LYS A 83 -16.38 -19.00 -0.55
N GLU A 84 -15.05 -18.99 -0.45
CA GLU A 84 -14.39 -18.59 0.78
C GLU A 84 -14.59 -17.09 1.06
N ARG A 85 -14.56 -16.28 0.03
CA ARG A 85 -14.89 -14.84 0.10
C ARG A 85 -16.27 -14.61 0.72
N GLU A 86 -17.28 -15.36 0.28
CA GLU A 86 -18.66 -15.25 0.77
C GLU A 86 -18.76 -15.65 2.24
N LYS A 87 -18.08 -16.73 2.64
CA LYS A 87 -18.00 -17.20 4.03
C LYS A 87 -17.45 -16.13 4.99
N TRP A 88 -16.52 -15.30 4.53
CA TRP A 88 -15.92 -14.22 5.32
C TRP A 88 -16.63 -12.87 5.16
N GLY A 89 -17.72 -12.78 4.39
CA GLY A 89 -18.47 -11.54 4.18
C GLY A 89 -17.72 -10.50 3.36
N ILE A 90 -16.84 -10.94 2.46
CA ILE A 90 -16.07 -10.06 1.56
C ILE A 90 -16.90 -9.78 0.31
N HIS A 91 -17.35 -8.53 0.14
CA HIS A 91 -18.22 -8.14 -0.97
C HIS A 91 -17.46 -7.82 -2.27
N GLN A 92 -16.18 -7.44 -2.21
CA GLN A 92 -15.34 -7.22 -3.38
C GLN A 92 -14.94 -8.56 -4.05
N ARG A 93 -14.34 -8.48 -5.26
CA ARG A 93 -13.96 -9.67 -6.05
C ARG A 93 -13.00 -10.63 -5.35
N GLY A 94 -12.26 -10.14 -4.35
CA GLY A 94 -11.34 -10.90 -3.53
C GLY A 94 -10.53 -9.95 -2.67
N LEU A 95 -9.82 -10.52 -1.72
CA LEU A 95 -8.99 -9.79 -0.78
C LEU A 95 -7.79 -10.65 -0.39
N THR A 96 -6.63 -10.05 -0.24
CA THR A 96 -5.45 -10.72 0.30
C THR A 96 -5.11 -10.11 1.66
N VAL A 97 -5.11 -10.92 2.70
CA VAL A 97 -4.64 -10.50 4.03
C VAL A 97 -3.13 -10.62 4.04
N LEU A 98 -2.43 -9.50 4.19
CA LEU A 98 -0.98 -9.47 4.13
C LEU A 98 -0.32 -10.10 5.37
N ASP A 99 0.89 -10.63 5.19
CA ASP A 99 1.74 -11.17 6.24
C ASP A 99 2.94 -10.26 6.48
N ALA A 100 3.10 -9.82 7.71
CA ALA A 100 4.17 -8.92 8.12
C ALA A 100 5.58 -9.43 7.78
N GLN A 101 5.81 -10.72 7.96
CA GLN A 101 7.14 -11.34 7.88
C GLN A 101 7.51 -11.88 6.50
N SER A 102 6.56 -11.90 5.58
CA SER A 102 6.73 -12.45 4.24
C SER A 102 7.05 -11.38 3.21
N ILE A 103 7.56 -11.82 2.06
CA ILE A 103 7.66 -10.99 0.85
C ILE A 103 6.24 -10.67 0.36
N ALA A 104 6.03 -9.44 -0.10
CA ALA A 104 4.74 -9.03 -0.62
C ALA A 104 4.34 -9.79 -1.89
N PRO A 105 3.05 -10.10 -2.06
CA PRO A 105 2.53 -10.54 -3.34
C PRO A 105 2.64 -9.41 -4.38
N THR A 106 2.43 -9.74 -5.65
CA THR A 106 2.40 -8.75 -6.74
C THR A 106 1.40 -7.65 -6.44
N ILE A 107 1.84 -6.39 -6.37
CA ILE A 107 0.97 -5.24 -6.14
C ILE A 107 0.17 -4.95 -7.40
N THR A 108 -1.16 -4.98 -7.28
CA THR A 108 -2.10 -4.69 -8.36
C THR A 108 -2.49 -3.21 -8.39
N ASN A 109 -3.20 -2.81 -9.44
CA ASN A 109 -3.75 -1.47 -9.58
C ASN A 109 -5.08 -1.24 -8.84
N MET A 110 -5.54 -2.23 -8.07
CA MET A 110 -6.82 -2.18 -7.35
C MET A 110 -6.59 -1.89 -5.86
N PRO A 111 -7.13 -0.78 -5.33
CA PRO A 111 -6.90 -0.38 -3.94
C PRO A 111 -7.46 -1.38 -2.92
N ASP A 112 -8.55 -2.07 -3.27
CA ASP A 112 -9.27 -2.98 -2.36
C ASP A 112 -8.72 -4.43 -2.36
N ASP A 113 -7.61 -4.71 -3.06
CA ASP A 113 -7.09 -6.07 -3.17
C ASP A 113 -6.29 -6.51 -1.92
N TYR A 114 -5.86 -5.57 -1.06
CA TYR A 114 -5.00 -5.88 0.08
C TYR A 114 -5.51 -5.31 1.39
N LEU A 115 -5.70 -6.19 2.37
CA LEU A 115 -5.84 -5.82 3.78
C LEU A 115 -4.46 -5.68 4.39
N HIS A 116 -4.21 -4.56 5.08
CA HIS A 116 -2.97 -4.32 5.81
C HIS A 116 -2.70 -5.45 6.82
N TYR A 117 -1.42 -5.77 7.07
CA TYR A 117 -1.02 -6.93 7.88
C TYR A 117 -1.45 -6.86 9.35
N GLN A 118 -1.71 -5.67 9.92
CA GLN A 118 -2.11 -5.49 11.32
C GLN A 118 -3.20 -4.43 11.57
N GLU A 119 -3.54 -3.61 10.60
CA GLU A 119 -4.55 -2.56 10.76
C GLU A 119 -5.80 -2.88 9.93
N PRO A 120 -7.04 -2.69 10.46
CA PRO A 120 -8.27 -3.08 9.77
C PRO A 120 -8.65 -2.10 8.65
N ARG A 121 -7.77 -1.95 7.68
CA ARG A 121 -7.89 -1.06 6.52
C ARG A 121 -7.15 -1.61 5.30
N ILE A 122 -7.52 -1.11 4.14
CA ILE A 122 -6.74 -1.35 2.93
C ILE A 122 -5.41 -0.60 3.00
N MET A 123 -4.46 -1.02 2.15
CA MET A 123 -3.17 -0.35 1.98
C MET A 123 -3.34 1.04 1.40
N THR A 124 -2.51 1.99 1.81
CA THR A 124 -2.41 3.31 1.17
C THR A 124 -1.56 3.25 -0.11
N VAL A 125 -1.64 4.29 -0.93
CA VAL A 125 -0.78 4.41 -2.13
C VAL A 125 0.69 4.40 -1.73
N ARG A 126 1.08 5.11 -0.67
CA ARG A 126 2.48 5.15 -0.20
C ARG A 126 2.98 3.79 0.27
N GLU A 127 2.17 3.04 0.99
CA GLU A 127 2.53 1.69 1.41
C GLU A 127 2.73 0.74 0.22
N CYS A 128 1.82 0.77 -0.76
CA CYS A 128 1.99 0.02 -2.00
C CYS A 128 3.26 0.45 -2.77
N ALA A 129 3.52 1.74 -2.83
CA ALA A 129 4.71 2.30 -3.47
C ALA A 129 6.01 1.87 -2.77
N ARG A 130 6.03 1.88 -1.42
CA ARG A 130 7.15 1.38 -0.62
C ARG A 130 7.46 -0.08 -0.89
N ILE A 131 6.43 -0.92 -0.94
CA ILE A 131 6.56 -2.34 -1.28
C ILE A 131 7.15 -2.51 -2.69
N GLN A 132 6.79 -1.64 -3.61
CA GLN A 132 7.35 -1.60 -4.97
C GLN A 132 8.68 -0.83 -5.06
N SER A 133 9.31 -0.50 -3.95
CA SER A 133 10.60 0.21 -3.88
C SER A 133 10.62 1.63 -4.47
N PHE A 134 9.48 2.32 -4.54
CA PHE A 134 9.48 3.75 -4.82
C PHE A 134 9.99 4.52 -3.61
N PRO A 135 11.00 5.38 -3.75
CA PRO A 135 11.45 6.23 -2.66
C PRO A 135 10.38 7.27 -2.30
N ASP A 136 10.36 7.73 -1.05
CA ASP A 136 9.28 8.58 -0.56
C ASP A 136 9.28 10.01 -1.13
N TRP A 137 10.40 10.46 -1.67
CA TRP A 137 10.47 11.72 -2.41
C TRP A 137 9.73 11.66 -3.75
N TYR A 138 9.41 10.47 -4.27
CA TYR A 138 8.65 10.32 -5.51
C TYR A 138 7.18 10.66 -5.27
N GLU A 139 6.67 11.65 -6.00
CA GLU A 139 5.31 12.14 -5.88
C GLU A 139 4.40 11.55 -6.95
N PHE A 140 3.36 10.84 -6.52
CA PHE A 140 2.26 10.43 -7.40
C PHE A 140 1.26 11.57 -7.52
N LYS A 141 0.95 11.98 -8.74
CA LYS A 141 -0.03 13.04 -9.03
C LYS A 141 -1.38 12.44 -9.39
N SER A 142 -2.44 13.28 -9.56
CA SER A 142 -3.81 12.86 -9.85
C SER A 142 -4.58 12.36 -8.62
N LYS A 143 -5.78 11.82 -8.85
CA LYS A 143 -6.65 11.30 -7.78
C LYS A 143 -6.13 10.00 -7.20
N TYR A 144 -6.49 9.70 -5.97
CA TYR A 144 -6.18 8.42 -5.34
C TYR A 144 -6.85 7.26 -6.07
N THR A 145 -8.16 7.42 -6.34
CA THR A 145 -8.99 6.46 -7.06
C THR A 145 -9.88 7.17 -8.07
N THR A 146 -10.16 6.51 -9.19
CA THR A 146 -11.15 6.95 -10.17
C THR A 146 -12.09 5.81 -10.51
N GLY A 147 -13.35 6.12 -10.87
CA GLY A 147 -14.35 5.15 -11.29
C GLY A 147 -14.91 5.45 -12.68
N GLY A 148 -15.54 4.44 -13.31
CA GLY A 148 -16.27 4.62 -14.57
C GLY A 148 -15.43 5.20 -15.72
N GLN A 149 -16.01 6.12 -16.47
CA GLN A 149 -15.39 6.76 -17.63
C GLN A 149 -14.11 7.55 -17.31
N MET A 150 -13.99 8.09 -16.09
CA MET A 150 -12.82 8.87 -15.67
C MET A 150 -11.51 8.07 -15.68
N ARG A 151 -11.56 6.74 -15.55
CA ARG A 151 -10.36 5.88 -15.65
C ARG A 151 -9.66 5.96 -17.01
N LYS A 152 -10.37 6.35 -18.06
CA LYS A 152 -9.81 6.50 -19.41
C LYS A 152 -9.07 7.83 -19.59
N ILE A 153 -9.39 8.82 -18.75
CA ILE A 153 -8.89 10.19 -18.88
C ILE A 153 -7.78 10.44 -17.84
N GLU A 154 -7.93 9.89 -16.65
CA GLU A 154 -7.06 10.17 -15.52
C GLU A 154 -6.59 8.87 -14.85
N VAL A 155 -5.29 8.61 -14.85
CA VAL A 155 -4.70 7.43 -14.22
C VAL A 155 -4.59 7.66 -12.72
N PRO A 156 -5.34 6.93 -11.88
CA PRO A 156 -5.28 7.12 -10.43
C PRO A 156 -3.95 6.63 -9.85
N ARG A 157 -3.57 7.17 -8.69
CA ARG A 157 -2.29 6.87 -8.03
C ARG A 157 -2.07 5.37 -7.79
N TYR A 158 -3.10 4.63 -7.36
CA TYR A 158 -3.00 3.16 -7.21
C TYR A 158 -2.66 2.47 -8.52
N SER A 159 -3.21 2.93 -9.64
CA SER A 159 -2.90 2.36 -10.95
C SER A 159 -1.48 2.72 -11.41
N GLN A 160 -0.99 3.91 -11.07
CA GLN A 160 0.41 4.28 -11.36
C GLN A 160 1.37 3.35 -10.64
N VAL A 161 1.13 3.07 -9.36
CA VAL A 161 1.96 2.13 -8.58
C VAL A 161 1.85 0.71 -9.13
N GLY A 162 0.62 0.20 -9.30
CA GLY A 162 0.40 -1.21 -9.69
C GLY A 162 0.87 -1.56 -11.10
N ASN A 163 0.96 -0.57 -12.00
CA ASN A 163 1.43 -0.76 -13.37
C ASN A 163 2.94 -0.51 -13.54
N ALA A 164 3.63 -0.06 -12.50
CA ALA A 164 5.03 0.29 -12.58
C ALA A 164 5.95 -0.92 -12.42
N ILE A 165 7.11 -0.85 -13.02
CA ILE A 165 8.26 -1.70 -12.69
C ILE A 165 8.90 -1.16 -11.41
N PRO A 166 9.19 -2.02 -10.40
CA PRO A 166 9.84 -1.56 -9.18
C PRO A 166 11.18 -0.86 -9.44
N PRO A 167 11.40 0.38 -8.97
CA PRO A 167 12.60 1.16 -9.27
C PRO A 167 13.93 0.47 -8.94
N LEU A 168 14.03 -0.20 -7.78
CA LEU A 168 15.26 -0.92 -7.41
C LEU A 168 15.52 -2.12 -8.34
N PHE A 169 14.48 -2.81 -8.81
CA PHE A 169 14.63 -3.87 -9.80
C PHE A 169 15.14 -3.30 -11.13
N ALA A 170 14.53 -2.21 -11.60
CA ALA A 170 14.96 -1.55 -12.84
C ALA A 170 16.41 -1.03 -12.75
N GLN A 171 16.82 -0.51 -11.59
CA GLN A 171 18.20 -0.08 -11.33
C GLN A 171 19.17 -1.25 -11.44
N GLN A 172 18.88 -2.39 -10.81
CA GLN A 172 19.74 -3.58 -10.88
C GLN A 172 19.83 -4.14 -12.30
N ALA A 173 18.71 -4.23 -13.01
CA ALA A 173 18.70 -4.64 -14.41
C ALA A 173 19.54 -3.71 -15.29
N GLY A 174 19.47 -2.41 -15.06
CA GLY A 174 20.29 -1.42 -15.77
C GLY A 174 21.79 -1.55 -15.50
N LEU A 175 22.19 -1.88 -14.27
CA LEU A 175 23.60 -2.14 -13.92
C LEU A 175 24.14 -3.37 -14.65
N VAL A 176 23.39 -4.47 -14.68
CA VAL A 176 23.76 -5.69 -15.41
C VAL A 176 23.92 -5.41 -16.90
N LEU A 177 22.97 -4.69 -17.52
CA LEU A 177 23.07 -4.33 -18.93
C LEU A 177 24.30 -3.45 -19.23
N LYS A 178 24.66 -2.54 -18.30
CA LYS A 178 25.86 -1.70 -18.45
C LYS A 178 27.15 -2.51 -18.43
N GLU A 179 27.21 -3.60 -17.67
CA GLU A 179 28.38 -4.49 -17.62
C GLU A 179 28.53 -5.37 -18.89
N MET A 180 27.46 -5.49 -19.69
CA MET A 180 27.43 -6.26 -20.93
C MET A 180 27.81 -5.43 -22.17
N LEU A 181 27.91 -4.12 -22.04
CA LEU A 181 28.30 -3.17 -23.10
C LEU A 181 29.75 -2.77 -22.99
#